data_24b8758248f8952db3607e65f68a86a8
#
_entry.id   24b8758248f8952db3607e65f68a86a8
#
_cell.length_a   1.000
_cell.length_b   1.000
_cell.length_c   1.000
_cell.angle_alpha   90.00
_cell.angle_beta   90.00
_cell.angle_gamma   90.00
#
_symmetry.space_group_name_H-M   'P 1'
#
loop_
_entity.id
_entity.type
_entity.pdbx_description
1 polymer ?
#
loop_
_entity_poly.entity_id
_entity_poly.type
_entity_poly.pdbx_seq_one_letter_code
_entity_poly.pdbx_strand_id
1 'polypeptide(L)'
;RLRSRGLGDVYKRQMIDTVYSKETISKEIHTKWAGKTVHFAKETDSTNEWCKRLSKEGAEHGTLAVTEFQSAGKGRLGRRWTAPEGSSIMMSVLLRPDFEPQYASMLTLVMGLSVAQAVRELDIEVSIKWPNDVVVSRKKICGILTEMGLEKGRIREVVIGDGINVNLEEFPDELKDKATSLYLETGKKYDRNRLISLIMEKFERNYEKFTETCDLSPLIDDYNVMLANRNQPVRILDKINPYEGIAIGIDREGELLVKVADGEIRKVCSGEVSVRGLYSYV
;
A
#
# COMPACT_ATOMS: atom_id res chain seq x y z
N ARG A 1 -12.16 -3.09 -55.00
CA ARG A 1 -12.31 -2.59 -53.62
C ARG A 1 -11.37 -3.35 -52.71
N LEU A 2 -10.28 -2.72 -52.38
CA LEU A 2 -9.41 -3.17 -51.30
C LEU A 2 -10.10 -2.82 -49.97
N ARG A 3 -10.56 -3.85 -49.22
CA ARG A 3 -11.04 -3.68 -47.87
C ARG A 3 -9.83 -3.50 -46.95
N SER A 4 -9.68 -2.31 -46.37
CA SER A 4 -8.81 -2.06 -45.22
C SER A 4 -9.28 -2.94 -44.07
N ARG A 5 -8.56 -4.03 -43.77
CA ARG A 5 -8.70 -4.75 -42.50
C ARG A 5 -8.06 -3.86 -41.44
N GLY A 6 -8.90 -3.41 -40.51
CA GLY A 6 -8.52 -2.47 -39.49
C GLY A 6 -7.47 -3.02 -38.54
N LEU A 7 -6.54 -2.17 -38.19
CA LEU A 7 -5.55 -2.32 -37.11
C LEU A 7 -6.19 -2.46 -35.69
N GLY A 8 -7.52 -2.61 -35.62
CA GLY A 8 -8.25 -2.68 -34.36
C GLY A 8 -8.29 -4.03 -33.66
N ASP A 9 -7.84 -5.15 -34.31
CA ASP A 9 -8.00 -6.50 -33.76
C ASP A 9 -6.73 -7.10 -33.13
N VAL A 10 -5.61 -6.37 -33.16
CA VAL A 10 -4.33 -6.86 -32.58
C VAL A 10 -4.23 -6.60 -31.07
N TYR A 11 -5.09 -5.74 -30.50
CA TYR A 11 -5.13 -5.43 -29.06
C TYR A 11 -6.14 -6.27 -28.25
N LYS A 12 -6.88 -7.19 -28.89
CA LYS A 12 -7.77 -8.09 -28.19
C LYS A 12 -7.10 -9.41 -27.89
N ARG A 13 -6.86 -9.70 -26.62
CA ARG A 13 -6.34 -10.93 -26.02
C ARG A 13 -4.83 -11.14 -26.08
N GLN A 14 -4.06 -10.29 -25.46
CA GLN A 14 -2.96 -10.86 -24.66
C GLN A 14 -3.58 -11.30 -23.32
N MET A 15 -3.83 -12.59 -23.16
CA MET A 15 -3.85 -13.21 -21.83
C MET A 15 -2.44 -12.96 -21.29
N ILE A 16 -2.34 -12.12 -20.26
CA ILE A 16 -1.08 -11.84 -19.59
C ILE A 16 -0.79 -13.04 -18.69
N ASP A 17 -0.38 -14.16 -19.27
CA ASP A 17 0.30 -15.25 -18.57
C ASP A 17 1.77 -14.86 -18.36
N THR A 18 1.99 -13.68 -17.80
CA THR A 18 3.33 -13.31 -17.37
C THR A 18 3.69 -14.15 -16.15
N VAL A 19 4.74 -14.96 -16.33
CA VAL A 19 5.29 -15.75 -15.23
C VAL A 19 5.60 -14.80 -14.07
N TYR A 20 5.11 -15.14 -12.89
CA TYR A 20 5.38 -14.37 -11.66
C TYR A 20 6.54 -15.04 -10.94
N SER A 21 7.72 -14.47 -11.07
CA SER A 21 8.97 -15.03 -10.55
C SER A 21 9.98 -13.93 -10.21
N LYS A 22 11.05 -14.32 -9.53
CA LYS A 22 12.18 -13.42 -9.25
C LYS A 22 12.70 -12.78 -10.54
N GLU A 23 12.91 -13.55 -11.58
CA GLU A 23 13.53 -13.11 -12.84
C GLU A 23 12.64 -12.08 -13.56
N THR A 24 11.33 -12.35 -13.63
CA THR A 24 10.39 -11.46 -14.31
C THR A 24 10.16 -10.16 -13.52
N ILE A 25 10.04 -10.23 -12.19
CA ILE A 25 9.95 -9.03 -11.34
C ILE A 25 11.23 -8.20 -11.47
N SER A 26 12.42 -8.82 -11.34
CA SER A 26 13.70 -8.09 -11.41
C SER A 26 13.93 -7.43 -12.77
N LYS A 27 13.42 -8.02 -13.86
CA LYS A 27 13.51 -7.47 -15.21
C LYS A 27 12.68 -6.18 -15.37
N GLU A 28 11.52 -6.12 -14.72
CA GLU A 28 10.62 -4.95 -14.77
C GLU A 28 11.09 -3.79 -13.87
N ILE A 29 11.91 -4.06 -12.83
CA ILE A 29 12.35 -3.04 -11.87
C ILE A 29 13.46 -2.16 -12.44
N HIS A 30 13.19 -0.87 -12.59
CA HIS A 30 14.11 0.13 -13.15
C HIS A 30 14.57 1.21 -12.14
N THR A 31 14.21 1.07 -10.87
CA THR A 31 14.63 1.93 -9.76
C THR A 31 16.15 1.99 -9.57
N LYS A 32 16.65 2.92 -8.78
CA LYS A 32 18.06 2.97 -8.38
C LYS A 32 18.38 1.98 -7.27
N TRP A 33 17.49 1.86 -6.26
CA TRP A 33 17.68 1.04 -5.07
C TRP A 33 16.42 0.25 -4.65
N ALA A 34 15.22 0.81 -4.75
CA ALA A 34 14.01 0.16 -4.24
C ALA A 34 13.66 -1.10 -5.07
N GLY A 35 13.70 -2.27 -4.44
CA GLY A 35 13.40 -3.53 -5.09
C GLY A 35 14.49 -4.07 -6.03
N LYS A 36 15.70 -3.50 -6.05
CA LYS A 36 16.81 -4.02 -6.90
C LYS A 36 17.20 -5.44 -6.55
N THR A 37 17.19 -5.78 -5.27
CA THR A 37 17.41 -7.13 -4.78
C THR A 37 16.06 -7.77 -4.50
N VAL A 38 15.62 -8.70 -5.36
CA VAL A 38 14.35 -9.42 -5.23
C VAL A 38 14.59 -10.81 -4.66
N HIS A 39 13.85 -11.15 -3.62
CA HIS A 39 13.66 -12.51 -3.14
C HIS A 39 12.23 -12.95 -3.46
N PHE A 40 12.10 -14.12 -4.07
CA PHE A 40 10.80 -14.69 -4.46
C PHE A 40 10.67 -16.11 -3.91
N ALA A 41 9.50 -16.40 -3.34
CA ALA A 41 9.13 -17.76 -2.94
C ALA A 41 7.69 -18.03 -3.38
N LYS A 42 7.36 -19.27 -3.70
CA LYS A 42 5.96 -19.66 -3.95
C LYS A 42 5.13 -19.54 -2.67
N GLU A 43 5.70 -19.90 -1.52
CA GLU A 43 5.07 -19.82 -0.24
C GLU A 43 6.05 -19.33 0.83
N THR A 44 5.56 -18.52 1.75
CA THR A 44 6.23 -18.16 3.00
C THR A 44 5.20 -17.99 4.12
N ASP A 45 5.65 -17.90 5.37
CA ASP A 45 4.79 -17.55 6.50
C ASP A 45 4.21 -16.14 6.35
N SER A 46 5.10 -15.16 6.20
CA SER A 46 4.78 -13.75 5.96
C SER A 46 5.97 -13.07 5.30
N THR A 47 5.72 -12.23 4.30
CA THR A 47 6.79 -11.44 3.65
C THR A 47 7.46 -10.47 4.63
N ASN A 48 6.73 -9.92 5.61
CA ASN A 48 7.32 -9.12 6.68
C ASN A 48 8.28 -9.94 7.55
N GLU A 49 7.87 -11.11 7.99
CA GLU A 49 8.75 -11.98 8.79
C GLU A 49 9.95 -12.45 7.98
N TRP A 50 9.76 -12.71 6.70
CA TRP A 50 10.87 -13.03 5.79
C TRP A 50 11.86 -11.87 5.66
N CYS A 51 11.40 -10.63 5.44
CA CYS A 51 12.26 -9.46 5.45
C CYS A 51 13.04 -9.28 6.76
N LYS A 52 12.40 -9.56 7.91
CA LYS A 52 13.11 -9.52 9.21
C LYS A 52 14.20 -10.59 9.32
N ARG A 53 13.99 -11.79 8.74
CA ARG A 53 15.04 -12.83 8.65
C ARG A 53 16.17 -12.37 7.73
N LEU A 54 15.84 -11.90 6.53
CA LEU A 54 16.81 -11.35 5.59
C LEU A 54 17.61 -10.17 6.20
N SER A 55 16.95 -9.33 7.00
CA SER A 55 17.64 -8.24 7.73
C SER A 55 18.74 -8.76 8.65
N LYS A 56 18.47 -9.85 9.40
CA LYS A 56 19.48 -10.48 10.28
C LYS A 56 20.61 -11.14 9.50
N GLU A 57 20.34 -11.56 8.27
CA GLU A 57 21.34 -12.13 7.34
C GLU A 57 22.14 -11.06 6.60
N GLY A 58 21.89 -9.77 6.87
CA GLY A 58 22.65 -8.65 6.29
C GLY A 58 22.07 -8.12 4.96
N ALA A 59 20.82 -8.45 4.61
CA ALA A 59 20.19 -7.90 3.41
C ALA A 59 20.22 -6.37 3.39
N GLU A 60 20.42 -5.82 2.19
CA GLU A 60 20.62 -4.39 1.96
C GLU A 60 19.31 -3.59 2.02
N HIS A 61 19.45 -2.26 2.19
CA HIS A 61 18.35 -1.31 2.02
C HIS A 61 17.69 -1.47 0.65
N GLY A 62 16.35 -1.47 0.62
CA GLY A 62 15.57 -1.64 -0.60
C GLY A 62 15.35 -3.08 -1.03
N THR A 63 15.84 -4.08 -0.29
CA THR A 63 15.55 -5.50 -0.57
C THR A 63 14.05 -5.76 -0.56
N LEU A 64 13.54 -6.44 -1.59
CA LEU A 64 12.14 -6.78 -1.79
C LEU A 64 11.91 -8.28 -1.64
N ALA A 65 11.04 -8.68 -0.73
CA ALA A 65 10.53 -10.05 -0.61
C ALA A 65 9.12 -10.15 -1.21
N VAL A 66 8.91 -11.09 -2.12
CA VAL A 66 7.64 -11.31 -2.82
C VAL A 66 7.25 -12.77 -2.74
N THR A 67 5.97 -13.05 -2.56
CA THR A 67 5.46 -14.43 -2.54
C THR A 67 4.13 -14.56 -3.28
N GLU A 68 3.84 -15.78 -3.76
CA GLU A 68 2.52 -16.13 -4.29
C GLU A 68 1.51 -16.43 -3.17
N PHE A 69 1.96 -16.95 -2.03
CA PHE A 69 1.08 -17.34 -0.92
C PHE A 69 1.72 -17.08 0.43
N GLN A 70 0.92 -16.59 1.38
CA GLN A 70 1.30 -16.45 2.78
C GLN A 70 0.47 -17.37 3.67
N SER A 71 1.11 -18.35 4.33
CA SER A 71 0.43 -19.26 5.29
C SER A 71 0.05 -18.57 6.60
N ALA A 72 0.75 -17.50 6.97
CA ALA A 72 0.51 -16.71 8.18
C ALA A 72 0.58 -15.19 7.92
N GLY A 73 0.00 -14.73 6.80
CA GLY A 73 -0.02 -13.32 6.43
C GLY A 73 -0.66 -12.45 7.52
N LYS A 74 -0.02 -11.30 7.78
CA LYS A 74 -0.39 -10.39 8.88
C LYS A 74 -1.00 -9.10 8.36
N GLY A 75 -1.99 -8.60 9.08
CA GLY A 75 -2.54 -7.25 8.98
C GLY A 75 -2.48 -6.53 10.32
N ARG A 76 -2.85 -5.25 10.34
CA ARG A 76 -2.86 -4.44 11.57
C ARG A 76 -3.83 -5.02 12.63
N LEU A 77 -3.49 -4.82 13.90
CA LEU A 77 -4.31 -5.21 15.05
C LEU A 77 -4.61 -6.72 15.10
N GLY A 78 -3.65 -7.55 14.72
CA GLY A 78 -3.76 -9.00 14.77
C GLY A 78 -4.66 -9.63 13.70
N ARG A 79 -5.12 -8.87 12.71
CA ARG A 79 -5.88 -9.41 11.58
C ARG A 79 -4.98 -10.24 10.67
N ARG A 80 -5.58 -11.19 9.96
CA ARG A 80 -4.89 -11.97 8.94
C ARG A 80 -5.07 -11.35 7.56
N TRP A 81 -4.03 -11.50 6.72
CA TRP A 81 -4.11 -11.23 5.29
C TRP A 81 -4.01 -12.56 4.55
N THR A 82 -4.99 -12.86 3.72
CA THR A 82 -5.01 -14.08 2.90
C THR A 82 -5.49 -13.74 1.50
N ALA A 83 -4.88 -14.35 0.50
CA ALA A 83 -5.31 -14.28 -0.90
C ALA A 83 -4.94 -15.59 -1.61
N PRO A 84 -5.76 -16.06 -2.57
CA PRO A 84 -5.41 -17.20 -3.40
C PRO A 84 -4.16 -16.93 -4.25
N GLU A 85 -3.42 -17.98 -4.59
CA GLU A 85 -2.32 -17.89 -5.54
C GLU A 85 -2.77 -17.27 -6.87
N GLY A 86 -1.87 -16.55 -7.55
CA GLY A 86 -2.12 -15.95 -8.85
C GLY A 86 -2.96 -14.67 -8.83
N SER A 87 -3.56 -14.29 -7.69
CA SER A 87 -4.57 -13.25 -7.63
C SER A 87 -4.09 -11.89 -7.11
N SER A 88 -3.09 -11.88 -6.25
CA SER A 88 -2.69 -10.71 -5.48
C SER A 88 -1.18 -10.49 -5.52
N ILE A 89 -0.76 -9.28 -5.14
CA ILE A 89 0.63 -9.00 -4.78
C ILE A 89 0.74 -9.10 -3.27
N MET A 90 1.67 -9.93 -2.80
CA MET A 90 2.08 -10.00 -1.41
C MET A 90 3.58 -9.77 -1.36
N MET A 91 3.98 -8.57 -0.94
CA MET A 91 5.37 -8.16 -0.93
C MET A 91 5.72 -7.40 0.34
N SER A 92 7.01 -7.33 0.65
CA SER A 92 7.53 -6.45 1.69
C SER A 92 8.87 -5.87 1.26
N VAL A 93 9.07 -4.58 1.53
CA VAL A 93 10.35 -3.90 1.31
C VAL A 93 11.06 -3.71 2.65
N LEU A 94 12.36 -4.05 2.66
CA LEU A 94 13.26 -3.87 3.78
C LEU A 94 14.01 -2.55 3.63
N LEU A 95 13.92 -1.70 4.64
CA LEU A 95 14.61 -0.41 4.69
C LEU A 95 15.59 -0.37 5.87
N ARG A 96 16.67 0.39 5.68
CA ARG A 96 17.65 0.73 6.73
C ARG A 96 17.83 2.25 6.76
N PRO A 97 16.83 2.98 7.26
CA PRO A 97 16.90 4.42 7.31
C PRO A 97 17.87 4.89 8.40
N ASP A 98 18.49 6.04 8.16
CA ASP A 98 19.35 6.74 9.13
C ASP A 98 18.62 7.97 9.68
N PHE A 99 17.42 7.76 10.23
CA PHE A 99 16.65 8.78 10.93
C PHE A 99 16.08 8.21 12.24
N GLU A 100 15.54 9.09 13.09
CA GLU A 100 15.03 8.71 14.40
C GLU A 100 13.77 7.82 14.32
N PRO A 101 13.58 6.85 15.25
CA PRO A 101 12.49 5.88 15.24
C PRO A 101 11.08 6.48 15.13
N GLN A 102 10.88 7.67 15.65
CA GLN A 102 9.60 8.38 15.64
C GLN A 102 9.06 8.68 14.23
N TYR A 103 9.95 8.76 13.23
CA TYR A 103 9.57 9.04 11.85
C TYR A 103 9.13 7.79 11.07
N ALA A 104 9.44 6.60 11.57
CA ALA A 104 9.21 5.33 10.83
C ALA A 104 7.74 5.05 10.53
N SER A 105 6.81 5.49 11.39
CA SER A 105 5.37 5.30 11.20
C SER A 105 4.82 6.00 9.95
N MET A 106 5.42 7.14 9.57
CA MET A 106 5.04 7.92 8.39
C MET A 106 5.32 7.18 7.08
N LEU A 107 6.25 6.22 7.08
CA LEU A 107 6.53 5.39 5.90
C LEU A 107 5.32 4.56 5.44
N THR A 108 4.35 4.30 6.33
CA THR A 108 3.05 3.72 5.95
C THR A 108 2.30 4.64 4.97
N LEU A 109 2.32 5.95 5.23
CA LEU A 109 1.64 6.93 4.39
C LEU A 109 2.40 7.16 3.09
N VAL A 110 3.73 7.16 3.13
CA VAL A 110 4.60 7.23 1.95
C VAL A 110 4.30 6.06 1.01
N MET A 111 4.22 4.84 1.53
CA MET A 111 3.88 3.66 0.73
C MET A 111 2.43 3.73 0.22
N GLY A 112 1.48 4.14 1.06
CA GLY A 112 0.08 4.32 0.65
C GLY A 112 -0.08 5.28 -0.53
N LEU A 113 0.62 6.41 -0.50
CA LEU A 113 0.69 7.35 -1.61
C LEU A 113 1.31 6.71 -2.86
N SER A 114 2.37 5.95 -2.69
CA SER A 114 3.09 5.30 -3.80
C SER A 114 2.24 4.24 -4.49
N VAL A 115 1.53 3.40 -3.74
CA VAL A 115 0.58 2.42 -4.29
C VAL A 115 -0.56 3.14 -5.01
N ALA A 116 -1.14 4.19 -4.42
CA ALA A 116 -2.22 4.94 -5.05
C ALA A 116 -1.76 5.63 -6.35
N GLN A 117 -0.58 6.24 -6.36
CA GLN A 117 -0.01 6.84 -7.58
C GLN A 117 0.25 5.78 -8.67
N ALA A 118 0.74 4.59 -8.31
CA ALA A 118 0.98 3.50 -9.27
C ALA A 118 -0.33 2.95 -9.87
N VAL A 119 -1.36 2.76 -9.05
CA VAL A 119 -2.69 2.31 -9.52
C VAL A 119 -3.33 3.36 -10.43
N ARG A 120 -3.13 4.65 -10.15
CA ARG A 120 -3.65 5.75 -10.98
C ARG A 120 -3.03 5.78 -12.39
N GLU A 121 -1.79 5.29 -12.55
CA GLU A 121 -1.18 5.13 -13.89
C GLU A 121 -1.85 4.03 -14.75
N LEU A 122 -2.71 3.23 -14.15
CA LEU A 122 -3.54 2.25 -14.86
C LEU A 122 -4.90 2.82 -15.29
N ASP A 123 -5.09 4.16 -15.23
CA ASP A 123 -6.34 4.87 -15.48
C ASP A 123 -7.49 4.44 -14.53
N ILE A 124 -7.15 4.09 -13.28
CA ILE A 124 -8.12 3.71 -12.24
C ILE A 124 -8.26 4.87 -11.24
N GLU A 125 -9.49 5.28 -10.98
CA GLU A 125 -9.77 6.24 -9.91
C GLU A 125 -9.55 5.57 -8.55
N VAL A 126 -8.59 6.07 -7.79
CA VAL A 126 -8.10 5.48 -6.55
C VAL A 126 -7.94 6.54 -5.47
N SER A 127 -8.17 6.16 -4.24
CA SER A 127 -8.01 7.02 -3.07
C SER A 127 -7.30 6.30 -1.93
N ILE A 128 -6.81 7.06 -0.96
CA ILE A 128 -6.15 6.56 0.24
C ILE A 128 -7.12 6.69 1.40
N LYS A 129 -7.43 5.59 2.06
CA LYS A 129 -8.10 5.61 3.35
C LYS A 129 -7.06 5.58 4.45
N TRP A 130 -6.90 6.72 5.10
CA TRP A 130 -5.95 6.87 6.20
C TRP A 130 -6.18 5.83 7.30
N PRO A 131 -5.12 5.27 7.91
CA PRO A 131 -3.70 5.56 7.63
C PRO A 131 -3.03 4.58 6.67
N ASN A 132 -3.63 3.45 6.30
CA ASN A 132 -2.89 2.31 5.77
C ASN A 132 -3.63 1.49 4.70
N ASP A 133 -4.74 1.99 4.18
CA ASP A 133 -5.51 1.29 3.17
C ASP A 133 -5.59 2.12 1.89
N VAL A 134 -5.48 1.47 0.73
CA VAL A 134 -5.80 2.08 -0.57
C VAL A 134 -7.13 1.51 -1.06
N VAL A 135 -7.98 2.36 -1.61
CA VAL A 135 -9.36 2.03 -1.94
C VAL A 135 -9.72 2.44 -3.37
N VAL A 136 -10.56 1.64 -4.02
CA VAL A 136 -11.24 1.93 -5.28
C VAL A 136 -12.72 1.74 -5.03
N SER A 137 -13.58 2.61 -5.56
CA SER A 137 -15.03 2.57 -5.33
C SER A 137 -15.39 2.44 -3.83
N ARG A 138 -14.60 3.08 -2.95
CA ARG A 138 -14.72 3.05 -1.49
C ARG A 138 -14.48 1.67 -0.84
N LYS A 139 -13.96 0.69 -1.58
CA LYS A 139 -13.60 -0.65 -1.11
C LYS A 139 -12.08 -0.84 -1.13
N LYS A 140 -11.58 -1.59 -0.18
CA LYS A 140 -10.15 -1.81 -0.02
C LYS A 140 -9.58 -2.70 -1.12
N ILE A 141 -8.55 -2.18 -1.81
CA ILE A 141 -7.70 -2.96 -2.72
C ILE A 141 -6.34 -3.27 -2.13
N CYS A 142 -5.83 -2.43 -1.20
CA CYS A 142 -4.52 -2.64 -0.59
C CYS A 142 -4.56 -2.37 0.91
N GLY A 143 -3.80 -3.17 1.65
CA GLY A 143 -3.49 -2.96 3.06
C GLY A 143 -2.00 -2.96 3.30
N ILE A 144 -1.53 -1.98 4.09
CA ILE A 144 -0.12 -1.75 4.39
C ILE A 144 0.15 -2.01 5.86
N LEU A 145 1.24 -2.73 6.15
CA LEU A 145 1.70 -3.01 7.51
C LEU A 145 3.19 -2.67 7.63
N THR A 146 3.48 -1.58 8.33
CA THR A 146 4.85 -1.18 8.65
C THR A 146 5.23 -1.69 10.02
N GLU A 147 6.38 -2.35 10.11
CA GLU A 147 6.98 -2.85 11.35
C GLU A 147 8.43 -2.38 11.44
N MET A 148 8.89 -2.08 12.64
CA MET A 148 10.23 -1.59 12.90
C MET A 148 10.94 -2.45 13.93
N GLY A 149 12.20 -2.80 13.65
CA GLY A 149 13.12 -3.40 14.60
C GLY A 149 14.09 -2.37 15.13
N LEU A 150 14.34 -2.41 16.44
CA LEU A 150 15.31 -1.53 17.09
C LEU A 150 16.51 -2.33 17.59
N GLU A 151 17.69 -1.72 17.54
CA GLU A 151 18.90 -2.20 18.17
C GLU A 151 19.63 -1.03 18.85
N LYS A 152 19.87 -1.15 20.15
CA LYS A 152 20.52 -0.09 20.95
C LYS A 152 19.88 1.30 20.81
N GLY A 153 18.55 1.34 20.69
CA GLY A 153 17.76 2.57 20.54
C GLY A 153 17.73 3.18 19.14
N ARG A 154 18.42 2.59 18.16
CA ARG A 154 18.40 3.00 16.75
C ARG A 154 17.59 2.04 15.90
N ILE A 155 17.14 2.49 14.75
CA ILE A 155 16.45 1.60 13.78
C ILE A 155 17.48 0.61 13.24
N ARG A 156 17.20 -0.69 13.41
CA ARG A 156 17.91 -1.76 12.72
C ARG A 156 17.35 -1.96 11.33
N GLU A 157 16.02 -2.05 11.23
CA GLU A 157 15.27 -2.10 9.97
C GLU A 157 13.86 -1.52 10.13
N VAL A 158 13.31 -1.07 9.02
CA VAL A 158 11.87 -0.90 8.83
C VAL A 158 11.43 -1.85 7.72
N VAL A 159 10.36 -2.60 7.96
CA VAL A 159 9.76 -3.49 6.98
C VAL A 159 8.36 -2.99 6.66
N ILE A 160 8.09 -2.72 5.38
CA ILE A 160 6.77 -2.29 4.91
C ILE A 160 6.19 -3.42 4.06
N GLY A 161 5.13 -4.05 4.55
CA GLY A 161 4.41 -5.10 3.84
C GLY A 161 3.16 -4.57 3.17
N ASP A 162 2.99 -4.97 1.91
CA ASP A 162 1.87 -4.60 1.07
C ASP A 162 1.13 -5.86 0.61
N GLY A 163 -0.18 -5.90 0.91
CA GLY A 163 -1.11 -6.86 0.33
C GLY A 163 -2.02 -6.13 -0.64
N ILE A 164 -1.99 -6.48 -1.95
CA ILE A 164 -2.74 -5.78 -2.99
C ILE A 164 -3.60 -6.77 -3.75
N ASN A 165 -4.90 -6.56 -3.74
CA ASN A 165 -5.89 -7.34 -4.49
C ASN A 165 -5.88 -6.91 -5.96
N VAL A 166 -5.18 -7.66 -6.82
CA VAL A 166 -5.01 -7.31 -8.23
C VAL A 166 -6.04 -8.03 -9.11
N ASN A 167 -5.90 -9.34 -9.21
CA ASN A 167 -6.68 -10.19 -10.13
C ASN A 167 -7.66 -11.12 -9.40
N LEU A 168 -7.99 -10.82 -8.15
CA LEU A 168 -8.94 -11.61 -7.37
C LEU A 168 -10.34 -11.45 -7.95
N GLU A 169 -11.02 -12.57 -8.20
CA GLU A 169 -12.30 -12.61 -8.91
C GLU A 169 -13.52 -12.64 -7.96
N GLU A 170 -13.29 -13.00 -6.70
CA GLU A 170 -14.36 -13.04 -5.69
C GLU A 170 -13.82 -12.82 -4.27
N PHE A 171 -14.69 -12.44 -3.37
CA PHE A 171 -14.43 -12.31 -1.94
C PHE A 171 -15.46 -13.08 -1.14
N PRO A 172 -15.10 -13.58 0.06
CA PRO A 172 -16.08 -14.08 1.02
C PRO A 172 -17.17 -13.03 1.32
N ASP A 173 -18.39 -13.48 1.61
CA ASP A 173 -19.55 -12.59 1.79
C ASP A 173 -19.32 -11.49 2.83
N GLU A 174 -18.61 -11.79 3.92
CA GLU A 174 -18.28 -10.82 4.96
C GLU A 174 -17.32 -9.70 4.53
N LEU A 175 -16.66 -9.85 3.38
CA LEU A 175 -15.70 -8.88 2.82
C LEU A 175 -16.20 -8.14 1.58
N LYS A 176 -17.24 -8.62 0.89
CA LYS A 176 -17.74 -8.06 -0.38
C LYS A 176 -18.07 -6.57 -0.33
N ASP A 177 -18.53 -6.08 0.83
CA ASP A 177 -18.86 -4.67 1.03
C ASP A 177 -17.65 -3.81 1.44
N LYS A 178 -16.51 -4.43 1.79
CA LYS A 178 -15.35 -3.75 2.37
C LYS A 178 -14.11 -3.86 1.51
N ALA A 179 -14.01 -4.88 0.67
CA ALA A 179 -12.85 -5.16 -0.17
C ALA A 179 -13.26 -5.37 -1.62
N THR A 180 -12.33 -5.08 -2.52
CA THR A 180 -12.45 -5.30 -3.95
C THR A 180 -11.05 -5.56 -4.53
N SER A 181 -10.99 -5.83 -5.83
CA SER A 181 -9.75 -5.99 -6.59
C SER A 181 -9.75 -5.08 -7.82
N LEU A 182 -8.58 -4.87 -8.41
CA LEU A 182 -8.49 -4.13 -9.68
C LEU A 182 -9.29 -4.84 -10.78
N TYR A 183 -9.28 -6.18 -10.78
CA TYR A 183 -10.07 -6.98 -11.73
C TYR A 183 -11.58 -6.75 -11.57
N LEU A 184 -12.11 -6.81 -10.36
CA LEU A 184 -13.55 -6.64 -10.10
C LEU A 184 -14.05 -5.24 -10.48
N GLU A 185 -13.19 -4.22 -10.30
CA GLU A 185 -13.55 -2.83 -10.62
C GLU A 185 -13.47 -2.51 -12.12
N THR A 186 -12.62 -3.22 -12.86
CA THR A 186 -12.34 -2.87 -14.27
C THR A 186 -12.68 -3.95 -15.28
N GLY A 187 -12.89 -5.20 -14.84
CA GLY A 187 -13.03 -6.38 -15.70
C GLY A 187 -11.76 -6.79 -16.44
N LYS A 188 -10.58 -6.21 -16.07
CA LYS A 188 -9.29 -6.46 -16.73
C LYS A 188 -8.31 -7.11 -15.78
N LYS A 189 -7.53 -8.08 -16.27
CA LYS A 189 -6.37 -8.61 -15.54
C LYS A 189 -5.16 -7.72 -15.76
N TYR A 190 -4.38 -7.54 -14.70
CA TYR A 190 -3.19 -6.70 -14.68
C TYR A 190 -1.94 -7.53 -14.44
N ASP A 191 -0.84 -7.14 -15.09
CA ASP A 191 0.48 -7.73 -14.85
C ASP A 191 0.99 -7.29 -13.47
N ARG A 192 1.13 -8.27 -12.57
CA ARG A 192 1.61 -8.04 -11.21
C ARG A 192 3.07 -7.61 -11.17
N ASN A 193 3.92 -8.12 -12.10
CA ASN A 193 5.33 -7.72 -12.18
C ASN A 193 5.43 -6.22 -12.51
N ARG A 194 4.67 -5.77 -13.52
CA ARG A 194 4.65 -4.37 -13.92
C ARG A 194 4.10 -3.47 -12.79
N LEU A 195 3.07 -3.89 -12.09
CA LEU A 195 2.51 -3.12 -10.99
C LEU A 195 3.50 -3.00 -9.82
N ILE A 196 4.24 -4.07 -9.48
CA ILE A 196 5.33 -4.00 -8.49
C ILE A 196 6.37 -2.95 -8.91
N SER A 197 6.81 -2.97 -10.17
CA SER A 197 7.78 -1.99 -10.68
C SER A 197 7.28 -0.56 -10.53
N LEU A 198 6.05 -0.28 -10.95
CA LEU A 198 5.44 1.05 -10.80
C LEU A 198 5.38 1.49 -9.34
N ILE A 199 4.99 0.60 -8.43
CA ILE A 199 4.95 0.90 -6.99
C ILE A 199 6.36 1.23 -6.48
N MET A 200 7.37 0.43 -6.82
CA MET A 200 8.74 0.68 -6.37
C MET A 200 9.32 1.97 -6.95
N GLU A 201 9.02 2.33 -8.20
CA GLU A 201 9.40 3.62 -8.80
C GLU A 201 8.78 4.82 -8.04
N LYS A 202 7.48 4.74 -7.71
CA LYS A 202 6.82 5.79 -6.91
C LYS A 202 7.34 5.83 -5.50
N PHE A 203 7.55 4.66 -4.89
CA PHE A 203 8.05 4.55 -3.52
C PHE A 203 9.46 5.13 -3.38
N GLU A 204 10.38 4.79 -4.29
CA GLU A 204 11.73 5.36 -4.30
C GLU A 204 11.70 6.88 -4.31
N ARG A 205 10.93 7.47 -5.24
CA ARG A 205 10.80 8.93 -5.37
C ARG A 205 10.18 9.59 -4.13
N ASN A 206 9.12 8.99 -3.60
CA ASN A 206 8.44 9.54 -2.43
C ASN A 206 9.27 9.38 -1.16
N TYR A 207 9.98 8.26 -1.03
CA TYR A 207 10.91 8.01 0.07
C TYR A 207 12.08 9.00 0.07
N GLU A 208 12.70 9.25 -1.11
CA GLU A 208 13.77 10.23 -1.25
C GLU A 208 13.29 11.63 -0.79
N LYS A 209 12.12 12.08 -1.24
CA LYS A 209 11.52 13.35 -0.78
C LYS A 209 11.26 13.37 0.73
N PHE A 210 10.71 12.28 1.28
CA PHE A 210 10.44 12.16 2.71
C PHE A 210 11.73 12.27 3.53
N THR A 211 12.82 11.62 3.11
CA THR A 211 14.07 11.62 3.86
C THR A 211 14.80 12.97 3.86
N GLU A 212 14.50 13.89 2.94
CA GLU A 212 15.03 15.25 2.93
C GLU A 212 14.58 16.07 4.15
N THR A 213 13.34 15.85 4.62
CA THR A 213 12.75 16.60 5.74
C THR A 213 12.45 15.75 6.97
N CYS A 214 12.42 14.43 6.81
CA CYS A 214 11.93 13.47 7.80
C CYS A 214 10.48 13.76 8.25
N ASP A 215 9.70 14.40 7.40
CA ASP A 215 8.26 14.64 7.56
C ASP A 215 7.53 14.55 6.21
N LEU A 216 6.21 14.71 6.22
CA LEU A 216 5.41 14.61 5.00
C LEU A 216 5.25 15.95 4.25
N SER A 217 5.91 17.02 4.66
CA SER A 217 5.77 18.35 4.01
C SER A 217 5.90 18.29 2.49
N PRO A 218 6.86 17.53 1.89
CA PRO A 218 7.00 17.47 0.43
C PRO A 218 5.89 16.63 -0.26
N LEU A 219 5.09 15.87 0.49
CA LEU A 219 4.11 14.90 -0.01
C LEU A 219 2.67 15.21 0.42
N ILE A 220 2.48 16.17 1.32
CA ILE A 220 1.20 16.42 2.00
C ILE A 220 0.08 16.82 1.03
N ASP A 221 0.40 17.63 0.02
CA ASP A 221 -0.59 18.07 -0.97
C ASP A 221 -1.04 16.91 -1.85
N ASP A 222 -0.09 16.12 -2.37
CA ASP A 222 -0.37 14.94 -3.17
C ASP A 222 -1.20 13.92 -2.37
N TYR A 223 -0.86 13.72 -1.09
CA TYR A 223 -1.59 12.82 -0.21
C TYR A 223 -3.02 13.31 0.05
N ASN A 224 -3.17 14.59 0.39
CA ASN A 224 -4.47 15.19 0.71
C ASN A 224 -5.42 15.23 -0.50
N VAL A 225 -4.90 15.35 -1.73
CA VAL A 225 -5.70 15.23 -2.97
C VAL A 225 -6.28 13.82 -3.11
N MET A 226 -5.54 12.79 -2.70
CA MET A 226 -5.95 11.38 -2.79
C MET A 226 -6.65 10.85 -1.54
N LEU A 227 -6.77 11.65 -0.47
CA LEU A 227 -7.35 11.22 0.80
C LEU A 227 -8.88 11.02 0.68
N ALA A 228 -9.34 9.79 0.75
CA ALA A 228 -10.74 9.40 0.63
C ALA A 228 -11.66 10.02 1.68
N ASN A 229 -11.12 10.26 2.87
CA ASN A 229 -11.87 10.83 3.99
C ASN A 229 -11.87 12.36 4.01
N ARG A 230 -11.15 13.03 3.12
CA ARG A 230 -11.05 14.49 3.13
C ARG A 230 -12.40 15.15 2.92
N ASN A 231 -12.73 16.10 3.81
CA ASN A 231 -14.01 16.79 3.85
C ASN A 231 -15.23 15.85 4.04
N GLN A 232 -14.98 14.65 4.58
CA GLN A 232 -16.03 13.69 4.88
C GLN A 232 -16.23 13.55 6.39
N PRO A 233 -17.47 13.28 6.83
CA PRO A 233 -17.73 12.94 8.22
C PRO A 233 -17.11 11.59 8.57
N VAL A 234 -16.39 11.56 9.67
CA VAL A 234 -15.69 10.37 10.18
C VAL A 234 -16.00 10.12 11.64
N ARG A 235 -15.96 8.86 12.03
CA ARG A 235 -15.99 8.41 13.41
C ARG A 235 -14.61 7.93 13.82
N ILE A 236 -14.07 8.50 14.88
CA ILE A 236 -12.81 8.11 15.50
C ILE A 236 -13.14 7.08 16.58
N LEU A 237 -12.71 5.85 16.34
CA LEU A 237 -12.92 4.72 17.27
C LEU A 237 -11.77 4.67 18.28
N ASP A 238 -11.67 5.70 19.10
CA ASP A 238 -10.82 5.70 20.28
C ASP A 238 -11.43 4.79 21.35
N LYS A 239 -10.59 4.03 22.07
CA LYS A 239 -11.06 3.09 23.09
C LYS A 239 -11.62 3.78 24.34
N ILE A 240 -11.15 4.98 24.62
CA ILE A 240 -11.48 5.72 25.84
C ILE A 240 -12.53 6.80 25.54
N ASN A 241 -12.36 7.52 24.44
CA ASN A 241 -13.20 8.67 24.12
C ASN A 241 -13.51 8.74 22.61
N PRO A 242 -14.40 7.87 22.09
CA PRO A 242 -14.79 7.91 20.69
C PRO A 242 -15.53 9.22 20.37
N TYR A 243 -15.29 9.78 19.19
CA TYR A 243 -15.93 11.02 18.76
C TYR A 243 -16.12 11.06 17.25
N GLU A 244 -16.91 12.01 16.77
CA GLU A 244 -17.19 12.26 15.36
C GLU A 244 -16.72 13.65 14.96
N GLY A 245 -16.41 13.83 13.68
CA GLY A 245 -16.00 15.10 13.11
C GLY A 245 -15.83 15.01 11.61
N ILE A 246 -15.33 16.07 11.02
CA ILE A 246 -15.02 16.12 9.59
C ILE A 246 -13.50 16.03 9.43
N ALA A 247 -13.02 15.01 8.71
CA ALA A 247 -11.61 14.90 8.37
C ALA A 247 -11.25 15.96 7.33
N ILE A 248 -10.26 16.81 7.62
CA ILE A 248 -9.90 17.94 6.75
C ILE A 248 -8.59 17.74 5.99
N GLY A 249 -7.80 16.75 6.38
CA GLY A 249 -6.52 16.42 5.74
C GLY A 249 -5.59 15.73 6.73
N ILE A 250 -4.32 15.60 6.37
CA ILE A 250 -3.24 15.22 7.27
C ILE A 250 -2.31 16.42 7.51
N ASP A 251 -1.58 16.39 8.61
CA ASP A 251 -0.47 17.33 8.85
C ASP A 251 0.88 16.75 8.40
N ARG A 252 1.95 17.49 8.63
CA ARG A 252 3.31 17.08 8.23
C ARG A 252 3.83 15.88 9.03
N GLU A 253 3.31 15.63 10.22
CA GLU A 253 3.60 14.45 11.03
C GLU A 253 2.76 13.22 10.60
N GLY A 254 1.85 13.38 9.61
CA GLY A 254 0.98 12.32 9.09
C GLY A 254 -0.23 12.03 9.99
N GLU A 255 -0.52 12.89 10.95
CA GLU A 255 -1.69 12.79 11.80
C GLU A 255 -2.94 13.26 11.04
N LEU A 256 -4.05 12.53 11.19
CA LEU A 256 -5.32 12.95 10.58
C LEU A 256 -5.91 14.12 11.36
N LEU A 257 -6.18 15.20 10.66
CA LEU A 257 -6.82 16.39 11.22
C LEU A 257 -8.34 16.25 11.14
N VAL A 258 -9.02 16.31 12.29
CA VAL A 258 -10.48 16.16 12.40
C VAL A 258 -11.07 17.39 13.07
N LYS A 259 -11.92 18.12 12.33
CA LYS A 259 -12.67 19.25 12.85
C LYS A 259 -13.93 18.74 13.54
N VAL A 260 -14.06 18.98 14.84
CA VAL A 260 -15.22 18.59 15.64
C VAL A 260 -16.29 19.71 15.69
N ALA A 261 -17.46 19.43 16.27
CA ALA A 261 -18.64 20.29 16.19
C ALA A 261 -18.45 21.70 16.79
N ASP A 262 -17.61 21.85 17.80
CA ASP A 262 -17.26 23.14 18.43
C ASP A 262 -16.26 23.96 17.61
N GLY A 263 -15.77 23.42 16.47
CA GLY A 263 -14.78 24.04 15.59
C GLY A 263 -13.33 23.75 15.93
N GLU A 264 -13.05 23.04 17.03
CA GLU A 264 -11.71 22.57 17.39
C GLU A 264 -11.17 21.59 16.30
N ILE A 265 -9.86 21.65 16.04
CA ILE A 265 -9.18 20.66 15.18
C ILE A 265 -8.39 19.72 16.09
N ARG A 266 -8.79 18.45 16.08
CA ARG A 266 -8.10 17.37 16.80
C ARG A 266 -7.19 16.59 15.88
N LYS A 267 -6.00 16.25 16.37
CA LYS A 267 -5.04 15.42 15.69
C LYS A 267 -5.22 13.95 16.11
N VAL A 268 -5.20 13.06 15.14
CA VAL A 268 -5.39 11.62 15.33
C VAL A 268 -4.14 10.89 14.90
N CYS A 269 -3.47 10.21 15.85
CA CYS A 269 -2.28 9.41 15.59
C CYS A 269 -2.64 8.03 15.00
N SER A 270 -1.87 7.56 14.04
CA SER A 270 -2.16 6.35 13.25
C SER A 270 -2.14 5.03 14.04
N GLY A 271 -1.46 4.99 15.19
CA GLY A 271 -1.26 3.77 15.99
C GLY A 271 -2.41 3.39 16.90
N GLU A 272 -3.20 4.36 17.34
CA GLU A 272 -4.07 4.24 18.52
C GLU A 272 -5.54 3.99 18.16
N VAL A 273 -5.98 4.43 16.98
CA VAL A 273 -7.40 4.45 16.64
C VAL A 273 -7.72 3.85 15.28
N SER A 274 -8.99 3.51 15.07
CA SER A 274 -9.55 3.21 13.75
C SER A 274 -10.46 4.35 13.31
N VAL A 275 -10.32 4.77 12.06
CA VAL A 275 -11.18 5.75 11.41
C VAL A 275 -12.17 5.04 10.50
N ARG A 276 -13.43 5.43 10.57
CA ARG A 276 -14.52 4.92 9.72
C ARG A 276 -15.31 6.09 9.16
N GLY A 277 -15.83 5.93 7.95
CA GLY A 277 -16.94 6.76 7.49
C GLY A 277 -18.18 6.50 8.35
N LEU A 278 -19.06 7.47 8.48
CA LEU A 278 -20.26 7.30 9.33
C LEU A 278 -21.20 6.20 8.82
N TYR A 279 -21.27 6.02 7.50
CA TYR A 279 -22.24 5.11 6.84
C TYR A 279 -21.59 4.04 5.98
N SER A 280 -20.25 4.00 5.88
CA SER A 280 -19.54 3.09 4.99
C SER A 280 -18.15 2.72 5.54
N TYR A 281 -17.42 1.89 4.79
CA TYR A 281 -16.05 1.54 5.12
C TYR A 281 -15.11 2.77 5.06
N VAL A 282 -15.39 3.69 4.16
CA VAL A 282 -14.64 4.95 3.96
C VAL A 282 -15.54 6.12 4.27
#